data_9dfd69400d2cb3359bc30524c6075cf5
#
_entry.id   9dfd69400d2cb3359bc30524c6075cf5
#
_cell.length_a   1.000
_cell.length_b   1.000
_cell.length_c   1.000
_cell.angle_alpha   90.00
_cell.angle_beta   90.00
_cell.angle_gamma   90.00
#
_symmetry.space_group_name_H-M   'P 1'
#
loop_
_entity.id
_entity.type
_entity.pdbx_description
1 polymer ?
#
loop_
_entity_poly.entity_id
_entity_poly.type
_entity_poly.pdbx_seq_one_letter_code
_entity_poly.pdbx_strand_id
1 'polypeptide(L)'
;MMNLQQTPPLPQRSISATPPHPDEPLDRDDPFRIADRMHHATIASATLGISPISLFQAWQDWALHLAASPGKQHQILNKFLSKQVRLTRFVSDCALEGEKAEPCIEPLPQDHRFSDPGWSKIPFSLMAQSFLLTQQWWHNATTGVAGVSTHHERLAAFYARQFLDMLSPSNFAFGNPEVIAATMREGGANLMRGLAYFLEDAA
;
A
#
# COMPACT_ATOMS: atom_id res chain seq x y z
N MET A 1 16.47 79.25 -29.82
CA MET A 1 15.52 78.31 -30.35
C MET A 1 16.21 76.92 -30.42
N MET A 2 15.94 76.04 -29.45
CA MET A 2 16.60 74.73 -29.31
C MET A 2 15.71 73.68 -29.93
N ASN A 3 16.18 72.99 -30.97
CA ASN A 3 15.47 72.04 -31.76
C ASN A 3 15.47 70.67 -30.99
N LEU A 4 14.37 70.28 -30.48
CA LEU A 4 14.18 68.96 -29.81
C LEU A 4 14.11 67.89 -30.91
N GLN A 5 15.20 67.14 -31.07
CA GLN A 5 15.22 65.93 -31.90
C GLN A 5 14.29 64.88 -31.31
N GLN A 6 13.25 64.53 -32.07
CA GLN A 6 12.38 63.41 -31.77
C GLN A 6 13.10 62.08 -31.99
N THR A 7 13.30 61.31 -30.92
CA THR A 7 13.82 59.95 -30.99
C THR A 7 12.76 59.05 -31.67
N PRO A 8 13.12 58.22 -32.65
CA PRO A 8 12.17 57.34 -33.31
C PRO A 8 11.72 56.26 -32.31
N PRO A 9 10.43 55.82 -32.36
CA PRO A 9 9.92 54.80 -31.51
C PRO A 9 10.59 53.45 -31.81
N LEU A 10 10.99 52.73 -30.77
CA LEU A 10 11.52 51.36 -30.85
C LEU A 10 10.52 50.42 -31.54
N PRO A 11 10.98 49.51 -32.40
CA PRO A 11 10.07 48.55 -33.03
C PRO A 11 9.44 47.67 -31.97
N GLN A 12 8.11 47.79 -31.81
CA GLN A 12 7.32 46.85 -31.00
C GLN A 12 7.34 45.49 -31.68
N ARG A 13 8.13 44.57 -31.13
CA ARG A 13 8.12 43.18 -31.51
C ARG A 13 6.79 42.61 -30.98
N SER A 14 5.79 42.54 -31.85
CA SER A 14 4.54 41.83 -31.56
C SER A 14 4.88 40.34 -31.39
N ILE A 15 5.02 39.89 -30.14
CA ILE A 15 5.01 38.48 -29.82
C ILE A 15 3.55 38.08 -29.92
N SER A 16 3.11 37.71 -31.11
CA SER A 16 1.84 37.03 -31.31
C SER A 16 2.06 35.57 -30.90
N ALA A 17 2.08 35.33 -29.60
CA ALA A 17 1.90 33.99 -29.07
C ALA A 17 0.41 33.65 -29.19
N THR A 18 -0.01 33.20 -30.36
CA THR A 18 -1.28 32.49 -30.48
C THR A 18 -1.19 31.29 -29.56
N PRO A 19 -2.08 31.15 -28.54
CA PRO A 19 -2.11 29.94 -27.75
C PRO A 19 -2.35 28.75 -28.69
N PRO A 20 -1.69 27.62 -28.51
CA PRO A 20 -1.88 26.46 -29.35
C PRO A 20 -3.37 26.12 -29.44
N HIS A 21 -3.85 25.94 -30.67
CA HIS A 21 -5.27 25.63 -30.92
C HIS A 21 -5.62 24.33 -30.23
N PRO A 22 -6.70 24.24 -29.43
CA PRO A 22 -7.04 23.03 -28.69
C PRO A 22 -7.30 21.80 -29.58
N ASP A 23 -7.46 22.01 -30.88
CA ASP A 23 -7.78 20.97 -31.87
C ASP A 23 -6.58 20.63 -32.78
N GLU A 24 -5.34 21.06 -32.47
CA GLU A 24 -4.18 20.60 -33.24
C GLU A 24 -4.02 19.10 -33.01
N PRO A 25 -4.12 18.23 -34.06
CA PRO A 25 -4.01 16.79 -33.87
C PRO A 25 -2.68 16.48 -33.22
N LEU A 26 -2.72 15.97 -32.00
CA LEU A 26 -1.51 15.52 -31.31
C LEU A 26 -0.84 14.51 -32.24
N ASP A 27 0.34 14.84 -32.78
CA ASP A 27 1.09 13.94 -33.63
C ASP A 27 1.36 12.64 -32.85
N ARG A 28 0.60 11.60 -33.19
CA ARG A 28 0.68 10.28 -32.53
C ARG A 28 1.97 9.57 -32.85
N ASP A 29 2.64 9.99 -33.91
CA ASP A 29 3.83 9.35 -34.47
C ASP A 29 5.12 10.09 -34.09
N ASP A 30 5.02 11.13 -33.23
CA ASP A 30 6.17 11.77 -32.66
C ASP A 30 7.06 10.75 -31.92
N PRO A 31 8.31 10.53 -32.34
CA PRO A 31 9.19 9.51 -31.77
C PRO A 31 9.49 9.75 -30.27
N PHE A 32 9.47 10.98 -29.80
CA PHE A 32 9.66 11.29 -28.38
C PHE A 32 8.46 10.84 -27.55
N ARG A 33 7.25 11.01 -28.07
CA ARG A 33 6.03 10.52 -27.41
C ARG A 33 5.91 8.99 -27.44
N ILE A 34 6.41 8.37 -28.50
CA ILE A 34 6.51 6.90 -28.57
C ILE A 34 7.47 6.41 -27.50
N ALA A 35 8.64 7.03 -27.34
CA ALA A 35 9.62 6.70 -26.30
C ALA A 35 9.02 6.84 -24.90
N ASP A 36 8.31 7.92 -24.61
CA ASP A 36 7.62 8.13 -23.33
C ASP A 36 6.56 7.07 -23.07
N ARG A 37 5.75 6.73 -24.08
CA ARG A 37 4.75 5.66 -23.95
C ARG A 37 5.38 4.30 -23.64
N MET A 38 6.47 3.96 -24.33
CA MET A 38 7.20 2.71 -24.10
C MET A 38 7.80 2.68 -22.68
N HIS A 39 8.39 3.78 -22.26
CA HIS A 39 8.91 3.91 -20.88
C HIS A 39 7.81 3.78 -19.83
N HIS A 40 6.68 4.46 -19.99
CA HIS A 40 5.55 4.34 -19.08
C HIS A 40 4.95 2.93 -19.10
N ALA A 41 4.86 2.28 -20.28
CA ALA A 41 4.41 0.90 -20.36
C ALA A 41 5.34 -0.07 -19.62
N THR A 42 6.66 0.14 -19.73
CA THR A 42 7.65 -0.66 -19.01
C THR A 42 7.52 -0.46 -17.49
N ILE A 43 7.36 0.78 -17.02
CA ILE A 43 7.12 1.05 -15.61
C ILE A 43 5.80 0.41 -15.16
N ALA A 44 4.73 0.58 -15.93
CA ALA A 44 3.43 0.03 -15.60
C ALA A 44 3.45 -1.51 -15.51
N SER A 45 4.16 -2.20 -16.40
CA SER A 45 4.33 -3.64 -16.33
C SER A 45 5.12 -4.10 -15.10
N ALA A 46 6.20 -3.37 -14.75
CA ALA A 46 7.00 -3.66 -13.57
C ALA A 46 6.30 -3.34 -12.25
N THR A 47 5.32 -2.42 -12.26
CA THR A 47 4.61 -1.95 -11.06
C THR A 47 3.14 -2.38 -11.01
N LEU A 48 2.74 -3.34 -11.83
CA LEU A 48 1.35 -3.84 -11.93
C LEU A 48 0.32 -2.73 -12.16
N GLY A 49 0.68 -1.74 -12.99
CA GLY A 49 -0.17 -0.59 -13.31
C GLY A 49 -0.20 0.52 -12.27
N ILE A 50 0.58 0.40 -11.22
CA ILE A 50 0.69 1.43 -10.16
C ILE A 50 1.68 2.49 -10.60
N SER A 51 1.31 3.77 -10.53
CA SER A 51 2.26 4.87 -10.72
C SER A 51 3.14 5.05 -9.48
N PRO A 52 4.46 4.81 -9.56
CA PRO A 52 5.37 5.03 -8.43
C PRO A 52 5.36 6.48 -7.95
N ILE A 53 5.15 7.42 -8.88
CA ILE A 53 5.10 8.86 -8.56
C ILE A 53 3.86 9.18 -7.73
N SER A 54 2.68 8.65 -8.12
CA SER A 54 1.44 8.86 -7.36
C SER A 54 1.50 8.24 -5.97
N LEU A 55 2.13 7.07 -5.87
CA LEU A 55 2.36 6.41 -4.59
C LEU A 55 3.28 7.24 -3.70
N PHE A 56 4.40 7.72 -4.25
CA PHE A 56 5.33 8.58 -3.51
C PHE A 56 4.65 9.87 -3.02
N GLN A 57 3.88 10.53 -3.88
CA GLN A 57 3.13 11.74 -3.52
C GLN A 57 2.13 11.49 -2.40
N ALA A 58 1.39 10.37 -2.45
CA ALA A 58 0.43 10.01 -1.41
C ALA A 58 1.11 9.77 -0.06
N TRP A 59 2.22 9.04 -0.05
CA TRP A 59 3.00 8.78 1.16
C TRP A 59 3.67 10.05 1.70
N GLN A 60 4.19 10.92 0.83
CA GLN A 60 4.77 12.19 1.23
C GLN A 60 3.72 13.12 1.86
N ASP A 61 2.55 13.26 1.22
CA ASP A 61 1.44 14.06 1.74
C ASP A 61 1.00 13.56 3.13
N TRP A 62 0.77 12.25 3.26
CA TRP A 62 0.44 11.62 4.53
C TRP A 62 1.53 11.84 5.60
N ALA A 63 2.80 11.61 5.29
CA ALA A 63 3.89 11.68 6.26
C ALA A 63 4.10 13.11 6.78
N LEU A 64 4.07 14.12 5.89
CA LEU A 64 4.25 15.52 6.26
C LEU A 64 3.09 16.02 7.14
N HIS A 65 1.86 15.69 6.79
CA HIS A 65 0.69 16.08 7.58
C HIS A 65 0.65 15.34 8.92
N LEU A 66 1.02 14.05 8.95
CA LEU A 66 1.14 13.31 10.19
C LEU A 66 2.23 13.90 11.09
N ALA A 67 3.39 14.27 10.54
CA ALA A 67 4.46 14.92 11.29
C ALA A 67 4.03 16.26 11.89
N ALA A 68 3.16 16.99 11.21
CA ALA A 68 2.57 18.25 11.68
C ALA A 68 1.36 18.07 12.61
N SER A 69 0.93 16.82 12.90
CA SER A 69 -0.29 16.53 13.67
C SER A 69 0.01 15.79 14.99
N PRO A 70 0.51 16.46 16.04
CA PRO A 70 0.90 15.80 17.30
C PRO A 70 -0.26 15.07 17.98
N GLY A 71 -1.48 15.60 17.91
CA GLY A 71 -2.68 14.93 18.43
C GLY A 71 -2.94 13.57 17.76
N LYS A 72 -2.76 13.50 16.44
CA LYS A 72 -2.89 12.24 15.68
C LYS A 72 -1.77 11.25 16.03
N GLN A 73 -0.53 11.73 16.21
CA GLN A 73 0.60 10.90 16.64
C GLN A 73 0.31 10.27 18.02
N HIS A 74 -0.15 11.06 18.99
CA HIS A 74 -0.56 10.54 20.31
C HIS A 74 -1.70 9.53 20.21
N GLN A 75 -2.69 9.78 19.36
CA GLN A 75 -3.79 8.83 19.13
C GLN A 75 -3.27 7.50 18.58
N ILE A 76 -2.37 7.52 17.60
CA ILE A 76 -1.76 6.32 16.99
C ILE A 76 -0.96 5.55 18.04
N LEU A 77 -0.15 6.26 18.86
CA LEU A 77 0.61 5.66 19.95
C LEU A 77 -0.30 4.99 20.98
N ASN A 78 -1.34 5.68 21.45
CA ASN A 78 -2.29 5.12 22.41
C ASN A 78 -3.00 3.89 21.85
N LYS A 79 -3.38 3.91 20.57
CA LYS A 79 -3.95 2.73 19.90
C LYS A 79 -2.95 1.58 19.78
N PHE A 80 -1.68 1.87 19.53
CA PHE A 80 -0.61 0.86 19.56
C PHE A 80 -0.52 0.20 20.93
N LEU A 81 -0.37 0.99 21.98
CA LEU A 81 -0.25 0.48 23.36
C LEU A 81 -1.48 -0.34 23.78
N SER A 82 -2.68 0.12 23.43
CA SER A 82 -3.93 -0.62 23.70
C SER A 82 -3.96 -1.97 22.99
N LYS A 83 -3.43 -2.06 21.76
CA LYS A 83 -3.32 -3.31 21.03
C LYS A 83 -2.28 -4.26 21.63
N GLN A 84 -1.15 -3.71 22.12
CA GLN A 84 -0.15 -4.52 22.83
C GLN A 84 -0.76 -5.12 24.12
N VAL A 85 -1.51 -4.34 24.89
CA VAL A 85 -2.21 -4.84 26.09
C VAL A 85 -3.21 -5.95 25.71
N ARG A 86 -3.99 -5.79 24.63
CA ARG A 86 -4.92 -6.80 24.14
C ARG A 86 -4.19 -8.09 23.75
N LEU A 87 -3.09 -7.98 23.01
CA LEU A 87 -2.29 -9.13 22.59
C LEU A 87 -1.68 -9.84 23.81
N THR A 88 -1.12 -9.09 24.76
CA THR A 88 -0.56 -9.67 26.00
C THR A 88 -1.61 -10.43 26.80
N ARG A 89 -2.82 -9.88 26.94
CA ARG A 89 -3.93 -10.60 27.59
C ARG A 89 -4.25 -11.90 26.86
N PHE A 90 -4.40 -11.83 25.54
CA PHE A 90 -4.65 -13.03 24.73
C PHE A 90 -3.55 -14.10 24.90
N VAL A 91 -2.26 -13.69 24.95
CA VAL A 91 -1.14 -14.62 25.24
C VAL A 91 -1.31 -15.26 26.61
N SER A 92 -1.71 -14.50 27.63
CA SER A 92 -1.96 -15.02 28.98
C SER A 92 -3.13 -15.98 29.00
N ASP A 93 -4.22 -15.65 28.30
CA ASP A 93 -5.41 -16.49 28.21
C ASP A 93 -5.10 -17.80 27.47
N CYS A 94 -4.31 -17.73 26.38
CA CYS A 94 -3.80 -18.93 25.71
C CYS A 94 -2.92 -19.82 26.62
N ALA A 95 -2.14 -19.23 27.53
CA ALA A 95 -1.32 -20.00 28.48
C ALA A 95 -2.16 -20.69 29.56
N LEU A 96 -3.32 -20.12 29.93
CA LEU A 96 -4.21 -20.67 30.95
C LEU A 96 -5.27 -21.63 30.38
N GLU A 97 -5.85 -21.30 29.24
CA GLU A 97 -7.01 -21.97 28.66
C GLU A 97 -6.67 -22.76 27.37
N GLY A 98 -5.47 -22.58 26.84
CA GLY A 98 -5.04 -23.24 25.60
C GLY A 98 -5.86 -22.80 24.39
N GLU A 99 -6.33 -23.77 23.60
CA GLU A 99 -7.12 -23.53 22.37
C GLU A 99 -8.53 -22.94 22.64
N LYS A 100 -8.95 -22.85 23.90
CA LYS A 100 -10.26 -22.29 24.28
C LYS A 100 -10.24 -20.78 24.48
N ALA A 101 -9.04 -20.16 24.48
CA ALA A 101 -8.89 -18.72 24.63
C ALA A 101 -9.64 -17.99 23.51
N GLU A 102 -10.48 -17.01 23.88
CA GLU A 102 -11.22 -16.22 22.91
C GLU A 102 -10.29 -15.29 22.11
N PRO A 103 -10.48 -15.16 20.78
CA PRO A 103 -9.69 -14.25 19.95
C PRO A 103 -9.78 -12.82 20.47
N CYS A 104 -8.65 -12.13 20.55
CA CYS A 104 -8.63 -10.72 20.95
C CYS A 104 -9.08 -9.76 19.84
N ILE A 105 -9.11 -10.23 18.59
CA ILE A 105 -9.66 -9.50 17.43
C ILE A 105 -10.21 -10.51 16.42
N GLU A 106 -11.38 -10.21 15.88
CA GLU A 106 -11.97 -11.00 14.79
C GLU A 106 -11.54 -10.45 13.43
N PRO A 107 -11.28 -11.32 12.44
CA PRO A 107 -11.08 -10.89 11.05
C PRO A 107 -12.32 -10.16 10.52
N LEU A 108 -12.15 -9.34 9.48
CA LEU A 108 -13.29 -8.78 8.75
C LEU A 108 -14.12 -9.92 8.13
N PRO A 109 -15.47 -9.78 7.98
CA PRO A 109 -16.32 -10.84 7.47
C PRO A 109 -15.91 -11.42 6.11
N GLN A 110 -15.24 -10.62 5.29
CA GLN A 110 -14.71 -11.02 3.98
C GLN A 110 -13.29 -11.61 4.04
N ASP A 111 -12.65 -11.63 5.21
CA ASP A 111 -11.29 -12.11 5.38
C ASP A 111 -11.30 -13.56 5.88
N HIS A 112 -11.18 -14.50 4.96
CA HIS A 112 -11.21 -15.94 5.24
C HIS A 112 -9.83 -16.57 5.40
N ARG A 113 -8.75 -15.78 5.45
CA ARG A 113 -7.36 -16.29 5.52
C ARG A 113 -7.07 -17.14 6.77
N PHE A 114 -7.80 -16.88 7.84
CA PHE A 114 -7.61 -17.53 9.14
C PHE A 114 -8.82 -18.38 9.57
N SER A 115 -9.60 -18.89 8.60
CA SER A 115 -10.83 -19.65 8.86
C SER A 115 -10.60 -21.13 9.16
N ASP A 116 -9.44 -21.70 8.77
CA ASP A 116 -9.12 -23.09 9.08
C ASP A 116 -8.91 -23.28 10.60
N PRO A 117 -9.41 -24.39 11.18
CA PRO A 117 -9.24 -24.68 12.62
C PRO A 117 -7.78 -24.72 13.10
N GLY A 118 -6.82 -24.95 12.22
CA GLY A 118 -5.40 -24.90 12.54
C GLY A 118 -4.94 -23.53 13.06
N TRP A 119 -5.63 -22.46 12.66
CA TRP A 119 -5.32 -21.11 13.13
C TRP A 119 -5.74 -20.84 14.58
N SER A 120 -6.54 -21.69 15.21
CA SER A 120 -6.83 -21.60 16.65
C SER A 120 -5.71 -22.15 17.52
N LYS A 121 -4.77 -22.91 16.95
CA LYS A 121 -3.67 -23.55 17.67
C LYS A 121 -2.47 -22.65 17.84
N ILE A 122 -1.77 -22.76 18.98
CA ILE A 122 -0.47 -22.09 19.18
C ILE A 122 0.58 -22.80 18.32
N PRO A 123 1.48 -22.06 17.62
CA PRO A 123 1.67 -20.61 17.65
C PRO A 123 0.83 -19.82 16.63
N PHE A 124 0.07 -20.47 15.77
CA PHE A 124 -0.64 -19.85 14.64
C PHE A 124 -1.68 -18.84 15.08
N SER A 125 -2.40 -19.10 16.19
CA SER A 125 -3.35 -18.14 16.76
C SER A 125 -2.65 -16.82 17.15
N LEU A 126 -1.48 -16.88 17.76
CA LEU A 126 -0.71 -15.68 18.10
C LEU A 126 -0.26 -14.92 16.84
N MET A 127 0.15 -15.63 15.79
CA MET A 127 0.54 -15.02 14.50
C MET A 127 -0.65 -14.32 13.84
N ALA A 128 -1.82 -14.98 13.77
CA ALA A 128 -3.03 -14.41 13.21
C ALA A 128 -3.50 -13.17 13.99
N GLN A 129 -3.58 -13.26 15.32
CA GLN A 129 -4.04 -12.16 16.17
C GLN A 129 -3.10 -10.95 16.12
N SER A 130 -1.78 -11.17 16.17
CA SER A 130 -0.80 -10.09 16.05
C SER A 130 -0.86 -9.42 14.67
N PHE A 131 -1.04 -10.19 13.61
CA PHE A 131 -1.20 -9.68 12.25
C PHE A 131 -2.46 -8.82 12.11
N LEU A 132 -3.62 -9.30 12.56
CA LEU A 132 -4.89 -8.56 12.51
C LEU A 132 -4.83 -7.25 13.32
N LEU A 133 -4.21 -7.27 14.51
CA LEU A 133 -4.00 -6.07 15.30
C LEU A 133 -3.09 -5.07 14.58
N THR A 134 -2.07 -5.55 13.89
CA THR A 134 -1.15 -4.72 13.08
C THR A 134 -1.89 -4.10 11.90
N GLN A 135 -2.72 -4.86 11.17
CA GLN A 135 -3.55 -4.31 10.10
C GLN A 135 -4.49 -3.21 10.60
N GLN A 136 -5.16 -3.45 11.71
CA GLN A 136 -6.06 -2.46 12.31
C GLN A 136 -5.29 -1.21 12.76
N TRP A 137 -4.07 -1.36 13.26
CA TRP A 137 -3.23 -0.22 13.66
C TRP A 137 -2.82 0.61 12.45
N TRP A 138 -2.34 -0.02 11.38
CA TRP A 138 -1.97 0.67 10.14
C TRP A 138 -3.14 1.40 9.50
N HIS A 139 -4.32 0.79 9.49
CA HIS A 139 -5.53 1.48 9.03
C HIS A 139 -5.79 2.77 9.82
N ASN A 140 -5.68 2.72 11.15
CA ASN A 140 -5.80 3.92 11.98
C ASN A 140 -4.67 4.94 11.75
N ALA A 141 -3.46 4.50 11.42
CA ALA A 141 -2.33 5.38 11.16
C ALA A 141 -2.45 6.11 9.83
N THR A 142 -3.00 5.44 8.81
CA THR A 142 -3.10 5.97 7.45
C THR A 142 -4.40 6.72 7.17
N THR A 143 -5.38 6.70 8.07
CA THR A 143 -6.68 7.36 7.89
C THR A 143 -6.93 8.47 8.92
N GLY A 144 -7.70 9.50 8.53
CA GLY A 144 -8.09 10.59 9.41
C GLY A 144 -6.93 11.48 9.87
N VAL A 145 -5.91 11.67 9.05
CA VAL A 145 -4.83 12.65 9.27
C VAL A 145 -5.27 14.00 8.70
N ALA A 146 -5.35 15.01 9.55
CA ALA A 146 -5.80 16.34 9.15
C ALA A 146 -4.87 16.96 8.09
N GLY A 147 -5.46 17.50 7.02
CA GLY A 147 -4.74 18.15 5.92
C GLY A 147 -4.41 17.24 4.75
N VAL A 148 -4.38 15.93 4.93
CA VAL A 148 -4.18 14.97 3.83
C VAL A 148 -5.37 15.00 2.88
N SER A 149 -5.10 15.04 1.57
CA SER A 149 -6.17 14.97 0.57
C SER A 149 -6.88 13.61 0.64
N THR A 150 -8.20 13.60 0.41
CA THR A 150 -8.98 12.34 0.42
C THR A 150 -8.45 11.29 -0.58
N HIS A 151 -7.91 11.75 -1.71
CA HIS A 151 -7.29 10.87 -2.70
C HIS A 151 -6.02 10.21 -2.15
N HIS A 152 -5.11 10.99 -1.58
CA HIS A 152 -3.87 10.47 -1.02
C HIS A 152 -4.11 9.58 0.21
N GLU A 153 -5.09 9.93 1.06
CA GLU A 153 -5.48 9.08 2.19
C GLU A 153 -5.92 7.70 1.72
N ARG A 154 -6.79 7.63 0.69
CA ARG A 154 -7.23 6.36 0.12
C ARG A 154 -6.08 5.56 -0.47
N LEU A 155 -5.17 6.21 -1.21
CA LEU A 155 -3.98 5.55 -1.77
C LEU A 155 -3.07 5.03 -0.66
N ALA A 156 -2.71 5.86 0.32
CA ALA A 156 -1.84 5.45 1.42
C ALA A 156 -2.44 4.29 2.23
N ALA A 157 -3.73 4.36 2.57
CA ALA A 157 -4.42 3.29 3.28
C ALA A 157 -4.52 2.00 2.44
N PHE A 158 -4.80 2.11 1.15
CA PHE A 158 -4.86 0.97 0.24
C PHE A 158 -3.50 0.27 0.14
N TYR A 159 -2.42 1.02 -0.13
CA TYR A 159 -1.09 0.42 -0.27
C TYR A 159 -0.54 -0.13 1.03
N ALA A 160 -0.80 0.55 2.17
CA ALA A 160 -0.46 -0.02 3.47
C ALA A 160 -1.15 -1.37 3.67
N ARG A 161 -2.43 -1.48 3.30
CA ARG A 161 -3.18 -2.74 3.37
C ARG A 161 -2.59 -3.79 2.44
N GLN A 162 -2.33 -3.47 1.16
CA GLN A 162 -1.75 -4.41 0.20
C GLN A 162 -0.38 -4.93 0.64
N PHE A 163 0.47 -4.03 1.15
CA PHE A 163 1.77 -4.42 1.67
C PHE A 163 1.67 -5.37 2.87
N LEU A 164 0.77 -5.09 3.80
CA LEU A 164 0.52 -5.98 4.93
C LEU A 164 -0.08 -7.32 4.48
N ASP A 165 -0.99 -7.31 3.52
CA ASP A 165 -1.58 -8.54 2.99
C ASP A 165 -0.52 -9.45 2.35
N MET A 166 0.51 -8.89 1.70
CA MET A 166 1.67 -9.66 1.21
C MET A 166 2.46 -10.31 2.35
N LEU A 167 2.52 -9.67 3.51
CA LEU A 167 3.22 -10.16 4.71
C LEU A 167 2.33 -11.03 5.63
N SER A 168 1.13 -11.37 5.18
CA SER A 168 0.22 -12.22 5.96
C SER A 168 0.89 -13.57 6.27
N PRO A 169 0.80 -14.07 7.51
CA PRO A 169 1.31 -15.39 7.88
C PRO A 169 0.75 -16.51 7.00
N SER A 170 -0.46 -16.35 6.48
CA SER A 170 -1.11 -17.31 5.58
C SER A 170 -0.40 -17.50 4.25
N ASN A 171 0.43 -16.54 3.83
CA ASN A 171 1.15 -16.61 2.55
C ASN A 171 2.47 -17.38 2.64
N PHE A 172 2.91 -17.75 3.84
CA PHE A 172 4.19 -18.42 4.03
C PHE A 172 3.97 -19.90 4.40
N ALA A 173 4.61 -20.80 3.68
CA ALA A 173 4.45 -22.24 3.87
C ALA A 173 4.72 -22.70 5.31
N PHE A 174 5.69 -22.06 5.99
CA PHE A 174 6.03 -22.36 7.39
C PHE A 174 5.15 -21.62 8.41
N GLY A 175 4.37 -20.63 7.97
CA GLY A 175 3.44 -19.86 8.80
C GLY A 175 1.99 -20.31 8.67
N ASN A 176 1.68 -21.16 7.69
CA ASN A 176 0.31 -21.58 7.39
C ASN A 176 0.06 -23.02 7.89
N PRO A 177 -0.81 -23.21 8.90
CA PRO A 177 -1.10 -24.54 9.47
C PRO A 177 -1.68 -25.51 8.44
N GLU A 178 -2.49 -25.05 7.47
CA GLU A 178 -3.04 -25.90 6.41
C GLU A 178 -1.94 -26.45 5.50
N VAL A 179 -1.00 -25.58 5.08
CA VAL A 179 0.13 -25.98 4.25
C VAL A 179 1.04 -26.95 5.00
N ILE A 180 1.31 -26.70 6.27
CA ILE A 180 2.11 -27.60 7.12
C ILE A 180 1.43 -28.96 7.27
N ALA A 181 0.13 -28.99 7.56
CA ALA A 181 -0.64 -30.24 7.68
C ALA A 181 -0.67 -31.01 6.34
N ALA A 182 -0.86 -30.32 5.21
CA ALA A 182 -0.79 -30.92 3.89
C ALA A 182 0.61 -31.47 3.58
N THR A 183 1.65 -30.72 3.93
CA THR A 183 3.04 -31.14 3.70
C THR A 183 3.38 -32.41 4.49
N MET A 184 2.94 -32.48 5.74
CA MET A 184 3.14 -33.69 6.55
C MET A 184 2.34 -34.87 6.00
N ARG A 185 1.10 -34.68 5.59
CA ARG A 185 0.24 -35.73 5.03
C ARG A 185 0.73 -36.26 3.69
N GLU A 186 1.28 -35.37 2.84
CA GLU A 186 1.70 -35.70 1.46
C GLU A 186 3.23 -35.93 1.31
N GLY A 187 3.97 -35.93 2.42
CA GLY A 187 5.41 -36.10 2.39
C GLY A 187 6.16 -35.03 1.58
N GLY A 188 5.61 -33.80 1.50
CA GLY A 188 6.19 -32.69 0.77
C GLY A 188 5.77 -32.57 -0.71
N ALA A 189 4.96 -33.50 -1.23
CA ALA A 189 4.55 -33.47 -2.65
C ALA A 189 3.75 -32.21 -3.04
N ASN A 190 2.97 -31.62 -2.10
CA ASN A 190 2.30 -30.35 -2.27
C ASN A 190 3.28 -29.19 -2.59
N LEU A 191 4.44 -29.15 -1.93
CA LEU A 191 5.44 -28.08 -2.15
C LEU A 191 6.10 -28.24 -3.53
N MET A 192 6.36 -29.47 -3.96
CA MET A 192 6.92 -29.75 -5.31
C MET A 192 5.92 -29.35 -6.42
N ARG A 193 4.63 -29.64 -6.23
CA ARG A 193 3.59 -29.17 -7.18
C ARG A 193 3.52 -27.65 -7.21
N GLY A 194 3.54 -26.99 -6.04
CA GLY A 194 3.54 -25.51 -5.96
C GLY A 194 4.75 -24.89 -6.67
N LEU A 195 5.93 -25.49 -6.52
CA LEU A 195 7.13 -25.03 -7.24
C LEU A 195 6.98 -25.22 -8.76
N ALA A 196 6.42 -26.35 -9.21
CA ALA A 196 6.21 -26.60 -10.63
C ALA A 196 5.25 -25.54 -11.25
N TYR A 197 4.13 -25.23 -10.59
CA TYR A 197 3.21 -24.18 -11.04
C TYR A 197 3.86 -22.80 -11.05
N PHE A 198 4.63 -22.47 -10.01
CA PHE A 198 5.36 -21.19 -9.98
C PHE A 198 6.34 -21.05 -11.17
N LEU A 199 7.03 -22.13 -11.55
CA LEU A 199 7.95 -22.12 -12.70
C LEU A 199 7.20 -22.04 -14.03
N GLU A 200 6.02 -22.65 -14.15
CA GLU A 200 5.15 -22.52 -15.32
C GLU A 200 4.65 -21.08 -15.49
N ASP A 201 4.21 -20.44 -14.41
CA ASP A 201 3.69 -19.06 -14.43
C ASP A 201 4.81 -18.01 -14.68
N ALA A 202 6.06 -18.36 -14.40
CA ALA A 202 7.22 -17.47 -14.58
C ALA A 202 7.89 -17.60 -15.96
N ALA A 203 7.50 -18.58 -16.80
CA ALA A 203 8.07 -18.85 -18.13
C ALA A 203 7.31 -18.15 -19.24
#